data_b2f0aacb0b4363a442b461a7c429dd3f
#
_entry.id   b2f0aacb0b4363a442b461a7c429dd3f
#
_cell.length_a   1.000
_cell.length_b   1.000
_cell.length_c   1.000
_cell.angle_alpha   90.00
_cell.angle_beta   90.00
_cell.angle_gamma   90.00
#
_symmetry.space_group_name_H-M   'P 1'
#
loop_
_entity.id
_entity.type
_entity.pdbx_description
1 polymer ?
#
loop_
_entity_poly.entity_id
_entity_poly.type
_entity_poly.pdbx_seq_one_letter_code
_entity_poly.pdbx_strand_id
1 'polypeptide(L)'
;YPLDKKIIGKLMETVLTHEVGHTLGLRHNFIASTIYDPDSLRDENFVKAHGLGGSIMDYQRFNYIPQPGDKITDYDNLLPRIGDYDRFAIQWGYTLDHTTSLAKNTKARRQWVTEQRAKHNWAKYIEETTLGDPRVQSEDSSSDDIKANTYGMKNLQYIMNHLEEWTNTPDSDWYPLRRRYLSVMNQYWNYIGHVIRYVAGVMDDKCDDGEHLYVNQPVSLKDQRRALDFINEYICQLERIPCLR
;
A
#
# COMPACT_ATOMS: atom_id res chain seq x y z
N TYR A 1 14.09 -15.04 -16.24
CA TYR A 1 12.99 -15.68 -16.98
C TYR A 1 11.98 -14.60 -17.37
N PRO A 2 11.43 -14.64 -18.59
CA PRO A 2 10.32 -13.75 -18.94
C PRO A 2 9.11 -14.07 -18.03
N LEU A 3 8.40 -13.03 -17.60
CA LEU A 3 7.15 -13.19 -16.88
C LEU A 3 6.14 -13.93 -17.78
N ASP A 4 5.32 -14.77 -17.16
CA ASP A 4 4.20 -15.43 -17.84
C ASP A 4 3.29 -14.37 -18.49
N LYS A 5 2.82 -14.64 -19.72
CA LYS A 5 1.93 -13.72 -20.45
C LYS A 5 0.64 -13.43 -19.70
N LYS A 6 0.13 -14.39 -18.92
CA LYS A 6 -1.05 -14.21 -18.09
C LYS A 6 -0.77 -13.17 -17.00
N ILE A 7 0.39 -13.24 -16.33
CA ILE A 7 0.80 -12.28 -15.30
C ILE A 7 0.97 -10.89 -15.91
N ILE A 8 1.63 -10.80 -17.07
CA ILE A 8 1.79 -9.53 -17.79
C ILE A 8 0.42 -8.92 -18.12
N GLY A 9 -0.52 -9.74 -18.63
CA GLY A 9 -1.88 -9.30 -18.93
C GLY A 9 -2.59 -8.73 -17.70
N LYS A 10 -2.46 -9.37 -16.55
CA LYS A 10 -3.06 -8.90 -15.29
C LYS A 10 -2.42 -7.62 -14.75
N LEU A 11 -1.10 -7.50 -14.85
CA LEU A 11 -0.42 -6.25 -14.51
C LEU A 11 -0.89 -5.09 -15.40
N MET A 12 -1.05 -5.34 -16.70
CA MET A 12 -1.60 -4.33 -17.63
C MET A 12 -3.05 -3.97 -17.29
N GLU A 13 -3.89 -4.96 -16.96
CA GLU A 13 -5.28 -4.76 -16.53
C GLU A 13 -5.34 -3.86 -15.29
N THR A 14 -4.50 -4.11 -14.28
CA THR A 14 -4.42 -3.30 -13.06
C THR A 14 -4.05 -1.86 -13.37
N VAL A 15 -2.99 -1.64 -14.18
CA VAL A 15 -2.58 -0.28 -14.58
C VAL A 15 -3.67 0.42 -15.39
N LEU A 16 -4.25 -0.26 -16.40
CA LEU A 16 -5.32 0.32 -17.21
C LEU A 16 -6.55 0.68 -16.36
N THR A 17 -6.91 -0.15 -15.38
CA THR A 17 -8.01 0.14 -14.46
C THR A 17 -7.74 1.39 -13.64
N HIS A 18 -6.51 1.58 -13.17
CA HIS A 18 -6.07 2.78 -12.48
C HIS A 18 -6.19 4.02 -13.39
N GLU A 19 -5.66 3.96 -14.61
CA GLU A 19 -5.72 5.07 -15.58
C GLU A 19 -7.18 5.40 -15.98
N VAL A 20 -8.05 4.40 -16.13
CA VAL A 20 -9.49 4.64 -16.33
C VAL A 20 -10.09 5.37 -15.13
N GLY A 21 -9.68 5.05 -13.89
CA GLY A 21 -10.07 5.80 -12.71
C GLY A 21 -9.79 7.30 -12.85
N HIS A 22 -8.60 7.67 -13.34
CA HIS A 22 -8.28 9.07 -13.62
C HIS A 22 -9.19 9.71 -14.68
N THR A 23 -9.58 8.98 -15.73
CA THR A 23 -10.52 9.49 -16.73
C THR A 23 -11.92 9.73 -16.17
N LEU A 24 -12.27 9.02 -15.10
CA LEU A 24 -13.51 9.22 -14.33
C LEU A 24 -13.39 10.30 -13.25
N GLY A 25 -12.27 11.01 -13.18
CA GLY A 25 -12.03 12.10 -12.23
C GLY A 25 -11.53 11.66 -10.86
N LEU A 26 -11.18 10.40 -10.66
CA LEU A 26 -10.55 9.94 -9.42
C LEU A 26 -9.10 10.44 -9.35
N ARG A 27 -8.68 10.83 -8.18
CA ARG A 27 -7.29 11.17 -7.87
C ARG A 27 -6.66 10.06 -7.04
N HIS A 28 -5.33 10.07 -6.92
CA HIS A 28 -4.63 9.13 -6.04
C HIS A 28 -5.15 9.21 -4.61
N ASN A 29 -5.25 8.07 -3.96
CA ASN A 29 -5.71 7.97 -2.57
C ASN A 29 -4.78 7.05 -1.77
N PHE A 30 -3.64 7.57 -1.32
CA PHE A 30 -2.57 6.82 -0.66
C PHE A 30 -2.87 6.37 0.78
N ILE A 31 -3.99 6.81 1.37
CA ILE A 31 -4.45 6.28 2.66
C ILE A 31 -5.23 4.95 2.48
N ALA A 32 -5.56 4.58 1.24
CA ALA A 32 -6.41 3.43 0.98
C ALA A 32 -5.71 2.08 1.21
N SER A 33 -4.38 2.04 1.26
CA SER A 33 -3.58 0.88 1.66
C SER A 33 -3.83 0.48 3.12
N THR A 34 -4.17 1.43 4.00
CA THR A 34 -4.15 1.27 5.46
C THR A 34 -5.37 0.59 6.07
N ILE A 35 -6.27 0.02 5.28
CA ILE A 35 -7.56 -0.48 5.77
C ILE A 35 -7.53 -1.90 6.34
N TYR A 36 -6.54 -2.71 5.99
CA TYR A 36 -6.45 -4.11 6.39
C TYR A 36 -5.21 -4.40 7.24
N ASP A 37 -5.35 -5.33 8.18
CA ASP A 37 -4.22 -5.83 8.98
C ASP A 37 -3.26 -6.67 8.12
N PRO A 38 -1.93 -6.59 8.34
CA PRO A 38 -0.96 -7.35 7.56
C PRO A 38 -1.18 -8.87 7.58
N ASP A 39 -1.64 -9.44 8.70
CA ASP A 39 -1.87 -10.88 8.76
C ASP A 39 -3.07 -11.29 7.89
N SER A 40 -4.07 -10.44 7.77
CA SER A 40 -5.20 -10.66 6.85
C SER A 40 -4.76 -10.71 5.40
N LEU A 41 -3.75 -9.91 5.02
CA LEU A 41 -3.20 -9.88 3.66
C LEU A 41 -2.34 -11.12 3.31
N ARG A 42 -2.08 -12.00 4.27
CA ARG A 42 -1.45 -13.31 4.09
C ARG A 42 -2.45 -14.43 3.85
N ASP A 43 -3.73 -14.18 4.10
CA ASP A 43 -4.80 -15.17 3.86
C ASP A 43 -5.40 -14.98 2.47
N GLU A 44 -5.22 -15.98 1.59
CA GLU A 44 -5.73 -15.96 0.22
C GLU A 44 -7.25 -15.78 0.15
N ASN A 45 -8.00 -16.39 1.07
CA ASN A 45 -9.46 -16.27 1.09
C ASN A 45 -9.89 -14.86 1.46
N PHE A 46 -9.19 -14.24 2.42
CA PHE A 46 -9.44 -12.85 2.78
C PHE A 46 -9.16 -11.93 1.59
N VAL A 47 -7.98 -12.03 0.98
CA VAL A 47 -7.59 -11.18 -0.15
C VAL A 47 -8.52 -11.40 -1.35
N LYS A 48 -8.91 -12.64 -1.62
CA LYS A 48 -9.88 -12.96 -2.68
C LYS A 48 -11.23 -12.28 -2.44
N ALA A 49 -11.69 -12.23 -1.20
CA ALA A 49 -12.96 -11.58 -0.85
C ALA A 49 -12.87 -10.05 -0.85
N HIS A 50 -11.80 -9.49 -0.29
CA HIS A 50 -11.71 -8.07 0.08
C HIS A 50 -10.73 -7.24 -0.77
N GLY A 51 -9.76 -7.86 -1.45
CA GLY A 51 -8.66 -7.16 -2.14
C GLY A 51 -7.51 -6.81 -1.21
N LEU A 52 -6.60 -5.97 -1.70
CA LEU A 52 -5.40 -5.56 -0.97
C LEU A 52 -5.60 -4.27 -0.18
N GLY A 53 -6.50 -3.41 -0.64
CA GLY A 53 -6.75 -2.10 -0.08
C GLY A 53 -8.08 -1.54 -0.51
N GLY A 54 -8.36 -0.30 -0.11
CA GLY A 54 -9.64 0.38 -0.36
C GLY A 54 -9.80 0.94 -1.77
N SER A 55 -8.73 1.10 -2.53
CA SER A 55 -8.76 1.81 -3.81
C SER A 55 -7.71 1.30 -4.79
N ILE A 56 -8.10 1.20 -6.06
CA ILE A 56 -7.16 0.99 -7.18
C ILE A 56 -6.31 2.25 -7.45
N MET A 57 -6.71 3.40 -6.90
CA MET A 57 -5.99 4.67 -7.05
C MET A 57 -4.85 4.83 -6.05
N ASP A 58 -4.59 3.82 -5.23
CA ASP A 58 -3.39 3.70 -4.41
C ASP A 58 -2.26 3.03 -5.19
N TYR A 59 -1.01 3.37 -4.90
CA TYR A 59 0.17 2.77 -5.52
C TYR A 59 0.69 1.56 -4.75
N GLN A 60 -0.20 0.65 -4.33
CA GLN A 60 0.20 -0.59 -3.63
C GLN A 60 1.04 -1.54 -4.49
N ARG A 61 0.99 -1.45 -5.82
CA ARG A 61 1.64 -2.28 -6.83
C ARG A 61 1.32 -3.77 -6.71
N PHE A 62 1.73 -4.44 -5.63
CA PHE A 62 1.40 -5.85 -5.35
C PHE A 62 1.57 -6.17 -3.87
N ASN A 63 0.91 -7.25 -3.44
CA ASN A 63 1.00 -7.74 -2.07
C ASN A 63 2.36 -8.41 -1.82
N TYR A 64 3.25 -7.74 -1.09
CA TYR A 64 4.56 -8.25 -0.71
C TYR A 64 4.62 -8.90 0.67
N ILE A 65 3.48 -8.94 1.37
CA ILE A 65 3.39 -9.38 2.78
C ILE A 65 3.44 -10.92 2.93
N PRO A 66 2.83 -11.72 2.04
CA PRO A 66 2.86 -13.18 2.18
C PRO A 66 4.27 -13.73 2.31
N GLN A 67 4.42 -14.75 3.17
CA GLN A 67 5.70 -15.36 3.49
C GLN A 67 5.86 -16.68 2.75
N PRO A 68 7.10 -17.17 2.53
CA PRO A 68 7.33 -18.53 2.08
C PRO A 68 6.60 -19.52 2.99
N GLY A 69 5.67 -20.29 2.41
CA GLY A 69 4.81 -21.23 3.15
C GLY A 69 3.35 -20.77 3.30
N ASP A 70 3.04 -19.51 3.09
CA ASP A 70 1.66 -19.06 2.93
C ASP A 70 1.11 -19.62 1.61
N LYS A 71 -0.14 -20.04 1.62
CA LYS A 71 -0.76 -20.69 0.45
C LYS A 71 -1.45 -19.64 -0.43
N ILE A 72 -0.66 -18.80 -1.11
CA ILE A 72 -1.18 -17.95 -2.17
C ILE A 72 -0.95 -18.65 -3.50
N THR A 73 -2.03 -19.12 -4.12
CA THR A 73 -1.99 -19.95 -5.33
C THR A 73 -2.39 -19.18 -6.58
N ASP A 74 -3.15 -18.09 -6.42
CA ASP A 74 -3.59 -17.27 -7.53
C ASP A 74 -2.90 -15.89 -7.50
N TYR A 75 -2.16 -15.57 -8.55
CA TYR A 75 -1.47 -14.28 -8.70
C TYR A 75 -2.42 -13.08 -8.73
N ASP A 76 -3.68 -13.26 -9.12
CA ASP A 76 -4.69 -12.20 -9.09
C ASP A 76 -4.92 -11.69 -7.66
N ASN A 77 -4.70 -12.54 -6.64
CA ASN A 77 -4.76 -12.17 -5.23
C ASN A 77 -3.52 -11.41 -4.73
N LEU A 78 -2.52 -11.19 -5.57
CA LEU A 78 -1.36 -10.36 -5.27
C LEU A 78 -1.45 -8.95 -5.88
N LEU A 79 -2.50 -8.66 -6.65
CA LEU A 79 -2.63 -7.41 -7.39
C LEU A 79 -3.75 -6.53 -6.83
N PRO A 80 -3.57 -5.19 -6.84
CA PRO A 80 -4.64 -4.25 -6.50
C PRO A 80 -5.82 -4.37 -7.46
N ARG A 81 -7.00 -4.04 -6.97
CA ARG A 81 -8.23 -4.02 -7.75
C ARG A 81 -9.16 -2.91 -7.26
N ILE A 82 -10.25 -2.66 -8.00
CA ILE A 82 -11.29 -1.70 -7.60
C ILE A 82 -11.79 -2.02 -6.20
N GLY A 83 -11.62 -1.07 -5.29
CA GLY A 83 -11.99 -1.18 -3.88
C GLY A 83 -13.32 -0.49 -3.53
N ASP A 84 -13.65 -0.51 -2.25
CA ASP A 84 -14.89 0.10 -1.76
C ASP A 84 -14.83 1.63 -1.78
N TYR A 85 -13.63 2.21 -1.59
CA TYR A 85 -13.44 3.65 -1.77
C TYR A 85 -13.71 4.09 -3.20
N ASP A 86 -13.29 3.33 -4.20
CA ASP A 86 -13.52 3.70 -5.61
C ASP A 86 -15.02 3.75 -5.92
N ARG A 87 -15.78 2.76 -5.45
CA ARG A 87 -17.24 2.72 -5.59
C ARG A 87 -17.92 3.90 -4.90
N PHE A 88 -17.46 4.22 -3.70
CA PHE A 88 -17.92 5.38 -2.93
C PHE A 88 -17.62 6.69 -3.66
N ALA A 89 -16.40 6.88 -4.17
CA ALA A 89 -15.99 8.07 -4.88
C ALA A 89 -16.78 8.27 -6.19
N ILE A 90 -17.01 7.19 -6.94
CA ILE A 90 -17.87 7.22 -8.13
C ILE A 90 -19.32 7.55 -7.76
N GLN A 91 -19.85 6.94 -6.72
CA GLN A 91 -21.19 7.26 -6.23
C GLN A 91 -21.30 8.74 -5.83
N TRP A 92 -20.31 9.26 -5.11
CA TRP A 92 -20.27 10.67 -4.73
C TRP A 92 -20.25 11.59 -5.95
N GLY A 93 -19.45 11.28 -6.96
CA GLY A 93 -19.25 12.13 -8.14
C GLY A 93 -20.39 12.05 -9.16
N TYR A 94 -21.02 10.89 -9.31
CA TYR A 94 -21.96 10.60 -10.40
C TYR A 94 -23.43 10.43 -9.98
N THR A 95 -23.72 10.50 -8.68
CA THR A 95 -25.14 10.51 -8.24
C THR A 95 -25.79 11.82 -8.65
N LEU A 96 -26.91 11.72 -9.36
CA LEU A 96 -27.71 12.88 -9.75
C LEU A 96 -28.36 13.52 -8.53
N ASP A 97 -28.27 14.83 -8.47
CA ASP A 97 -28.95 15.61 -7.45
C ASP A 97 -30.40 15.87 -7.84
N HIS A 98 -31.31 15.63 -6.93
CA HIS A 98 -32.75 15.83 -7.16
C HIS A 98 -33.22 17.27 -6.86
N THR A 99 -32.31 18.16 -6.53
CA THR A 99 -32.60 19.58 -6.23
C THR A 99 -31.74 20.52 -7.08
N THR A 100 -32.30 21.62 -7.51
CA THR A 100 -31.62 22.66 -8.28
C THR A 100 -30.75 23.59 -7.40
N SER A 101 -30.83 23.45 -6.07
CA SER A 101 -30.07 24.28 -5.14
C SER A 101 -28.69 23.69 -4.85
N LEU A 102 -27.65 24.29 -5.41
CA LEU A 102 -26.25 23.90 -5.17
C LEU A 102 -25.89 23.83 -3.68
N ALA A 103 -26.32 24.82 -2.88
CA ALA A 103 -26.04 24.85 -1.45
C ALA A 103 -26.67 23.68 -0.68
N LYS A 104 -27.91 23.32 -1.02
CA LYS A 104 -28.59 22.14 -0.41
C LYS A 104 -27.90 20.84 -0.78
N ASN A 105 -27.51 20.72 -2.05
CA ASN A 105 -26.81 19.53 -2.55
C ASN A 105 -25.43 19.39 -1.87
N THR A 106 -24.67 20.47 -1.76
CA THR A 106 -23.36 20.46 -1.09
C THR A 106 -23.50 20.03 0.37
N LYS A 107 -24.49 20.56 1.10
CA LYS A 107 -24.74 20.18 2.49
C LYS A 107 -25.10 18.68 2.62
N ALA A 108 -26.02 18.21 1.77
CA ALA A 108 -26.43 16.80 1.79
C ALA A 108 -25.28 15.85 1.46
N ARG A 109 -24.43 16.20 0.47
CA ARG A 109 -23.24 15.39 0.11
C ARG A 109 -22.22 15.35 1.24
N ARG A 110 -21.93 16.49 1.89
CA ARG A 110 -21.05 16.55 3.07
C ARG A 110 -21.57 15.63 4.20
N GLN A 111 -22.85 15.76 4.53
CA GLN A 111 -23.46 14.91 5.55
C GLN A 111 -23.33 13.43 5.19
N TRP A 112 -23.61 13.06 3.95
CA TRP A 112 -23.46 11.67 3.49
C TRP A 112 -22.02 11.18 3.61
N VAL A 113 -21.01 12.00 3.22
CA VAL A 113 -19.59 11.67 3.39
C VAL A 113 -19.24 11.44 4.85
N THR A 114 -19.65 12.36 5.76
CA THR A 114 -19.43 12.22 7.20
C THR A 114 -20.05 10.93 7.75
N GLU A 115 -21.26 10.58 7.31
CA GLU A 115 -21.93 9.34 7.70
C GLU A 115 -21.17 8.09 7.20
N GLN A 116 -20.64 8.11 5.97
CA GLN A 116 -19.85 7.00 5.45
C GLN A 116 -18.52 6.85 6.19
N ARG A 117 -17.83 7.96 6.47
CA ARG A 117 -16.57 7.96 7.22
C ARG A 117 -16.74 7.46 8.66
N ALA A 118 -17.88 7.76 9.30
CA ALA A 118 -18.19 7.25 10.62
C ALA A 118 -18.44 5.74 10.66
N LYS A 119 -18.90 5.15 9.55
CA LYS A 119 -19.26 3.72 9.43
C LYS A 119 -18.12 2.86 8.88
N HIS A 120 -17.26 3.42 8.07
CA HIS A 120 -16.33 2.67 7.22
C HIS A 120 -14.93 3.27 7.25
N ASN A 121 -13.93 2.47 7.61
CA ASN A 121 -12.52 2.88 7.61
C ASN A 121 -11.98 3.16 6.19
N TRP A 122 -12.55 2.55 5.17
CA TRP A 122 -12.16 2.75 3.77
C TRP A 122 -12.67 4.09 3.18
N ALA A 123 -13.62 4.78 3.82
CA ALA A 123 -14.16 6.05 3.33
C ALA A 123 -13.25 7.26 3.65
N LYS A 124 -11.93 7.07 3.57
CA LYS A 124 -10.92 8.10 3.78
C LYS A 124 -10.25 8.48 2.47
N TYR A 125 -9.84 9.74 2.39
CA TYR A 125 -9.13 10.27 1.24
C TYR A 125 -7.97 11.17 1.70
N ILE A 126 -6.76 10.79 1.31
CA ILE A 126 -5.56 11.61 1.49
C ILE A 126 -4.67 11.40 0.26
N GLU A 127 -4.33 12.51 -0.40
CA GLU A 127 -3.48 12.50 -1.59
C GLU A 127 -2.00 12.29 -1.26
N GLU A 128 -1.22 11.91 -2.26
CA GLU A 128 0.24 11.74 -2.23
C GLU A 128 1.02 13.00 -1.79
N THR A 129 0.41 14.19 -1.90
CA THR A 129 1.04 15.46 -1.56
C THR A 129 1.11 15.75 -0.06
N THR A 130 0.48 14.94 0.77
CA THR A 130 0.54 15.07 2.23
C THR A 130 1.87 14.51 2.74
N LEU A 131 2.92 15.27 2.52
CA LEU A 131 4.28 14.94 2.95
C LEU A 131 4.36 14.89 4.48
N GLY A 132 4.79 13.76 5.02
CA GLY A 132 5.03 13.60 6.46
C GLY A 132 4.05 12.69 7.19
N ASP A 133 2.87 12.41 6.64
CA ASP A 133 2.01 11.37 7.19
C ASP A 133 2.55 9.98 6.84
N PRO A 134 2.95 9.18 7.84
CA PRO A 134 3.53 7.85 7.59
C PRO A 134 2.56 6.86 6.96
N ARG A 135 1.27 7.14 6.95
CA ARG A 135 0.22 6.31 6.35
C ARG A 135 0.01 6.61 4.86
N VAL A 136 0.67 7.65 4.33
CA VAL A 136 0.47 8.16 2.97
C VAL A 136 1.76 7.98 2.19
N GLN A 137 1.95 6.78 1.68
CA GLN A 137 3.18 6.38 1.02
C GLN A 137 2.86 5.62 -0.28
N SER A 138 3.85 5.50 -1.15
CA SER A 138 3.78 4.66 -2.33
C SER A 138 4.40 3.30 -2.01
N GLU A 139 3.80 2.23 -2.49
CA GLU A 139 4.28 0.85 -2.33
C GLU A 139 4.22 0.33 -0.88
N ASP A 140 3.53 1.03 0.00
CA ASP A 140 3.16 0.53 1.32
C ASP A 140 1.93 -0.37 1.25
N SER A 141 1.66 -1.09 2.31
CA SER A 141 0.51 -1.98 2.41
C SER A 141 0.14 -2.21 3.85
N SER A 142 -1.16 -2.16 4.13
CA SER A 142 -1.74 -2.50 5.43
C SER A 142 -1.86 -1.35 6.45
N SER A 143 -2.61 -1.63 7.51
CA SER A 143 -2.81 -0.71 8.64
C SER A 143 -1.62 -0.64 9.61
N ASP A 144 -0.59 -1.45 9.40
CA ASP A 144 0.64 -1.51 10.22
C ASP A 144 1.86 -1.70 9.32
N ASP A 145 2.37 -0.60 8.78
CA ASP A 145 3.53 -0.61 7.88
C ASP A 145 4.79 -1.18 8.53
N ILE A 146 4.98 -0.97 9.83
CA ILE A 146 6.15 -1.50 10.52
C ILE A 146 6.16 -3.03 10.46
N LYS A 147 5.01 -3.65 10.72
CA LYS A 147 4.83 -5.10 10.64
C LYS A 147 4.88 -5.59 9.20
N ALA A 148 4.21 -4.89 8.27
CA ALA A 148 4.23 -5.22 6.85
C ALA A 148 5.65 -5.19 6.29
N ASN A 149 6.41 -4.12 6.55
CA ASN A 149 7.79 -4.01 6.10
C ASN A 149 8.71 -5.02 6.79
N THR A 150 8.42 -5.45 8.03
CA THR A 150 9.13 -6.58 8.67
C THR A 150 8.92 -7.88 7.88
N TYR A 151 7.71 -8.14 7.37
CA TYR A 151 7.46 -9.25 6.46
C TYR A 151 8.18 -9.08 5.13
N GLY A 152 8.18 -7.86 4.58
CA GLY A 152 8.95 -7.52 3.39
C GLY A 152 10.44 -7.79 3.55
N MET A 153 11.05 -7.38 4.67
CA MET A 153 12.47 -7.66 4.95
C MET A 153 12.78 -9.15 5.01
N LYS A 154 11.91 -9.97 5.60
CA LYS A 154 12.07 -11.43 5.61
C LYS A 154 12.03 -12.02 4.19
N ASN A 155 11.13 -11.51 3.34
CA ASN A 155 11.04 -11.91 1.95
C ASN A 155 12.29 -11.50 1.15
N LEU A 156 12.82 -10.30 1.37
CA LEU A 156 14.08 -9.88 0.75
C LEU A 156 15.24 -10.78 1.17
N GLN A 157 15.32 -11.15 2.45
CA GLN A 157 16.34 -12.08 2.92
C GLN A 157 16.19 -13.46 2.26
N TYR A 158 14.96 -13.96 2.12
CA TYR A 158 14.69 -15.21 1.42
C TYR A 158 15.13 -15.13 -0.06
N ILE A 159 14.77 -14.05 -0.75
CA ILE A 159 15.19 -13.81 -2.14
C ILE A 159 16.72 -13.78 -2.25
N MET A 160 17.40 -13.07 -1.36
CA MET A 160 18.86 -12.98 -1.37
C MET A 160 19.55 -14.33 -1.21
N ASN A 161 19.01 -15.20 -0.36
CA ASN A 161 19.57 -16.54 -0.15
C ASN A 161 19.45 -17.46 -1.38
N HIS A 162 18.55 -17.13 -2.31
CA HIS A 162 18.32 -17.94 -3.54
C HIS A 162 18.69 -17.16 -4.82
N LEU A 163 19.11 -15.90 -4.71
CA LEU A 163 19.25 -15.00 -5.83
C LEU A 163 20.24 -15.53 -6.88
N GLU A 164 21.39 -16.04 -6.43
CA GLU A 164 22.41 -16.59 -7.32
C GLU A 164 21.89 -17.84 -8.03
N GLU A 165 21.28 -18.78 -7.31
CA GLU A 165 20.67 -19.99 -7.88
C GLU A 165 19.63 -19.65 -8.95
N TRP A 166 18.76 -18.66 -8.67
CA TRP A 166 17.68 -18.29 -9.57
C TRP A 166 18.13 -17.49 -10.79
N THR A 167 19.29 -16.86 -10.74
CA THR A 167 19.81 -16.02 -11.82
C THR A 167 20.96 -16.64 -12.59
N ASN A 168 21.62 -17.66 -12.03
CA ASN A 168 22.75 -18.29 -12.65
C ASN A 168 22.29 -19.24 -13.78
N THR A 169 22.65 -18.88 -15.02
CA THR A 169 22.47 -19.74 -16.20
C THR A 169 23.85 -20.04 -16.78
N PRO A 170 24.10 -21.26 -17.34
CA PRO A 170 25.43 -21.73 -17.73
C PRO A 170 26.23 -20.79 -18.63
N ASP A 171 25.56 -19.94 -19.40
CA ASP A 171 26.18 -19.01 -20.36
C ASP A 171 25.88 -17.53 -20.04
N SER A 172 25.40 -17.20 -18.84
CA SER A 172 25.10 -15.82 -18.46
C SER A 172 26.32 -15.11 -17.88
N ASP A 173 26.47 -13.86 -18.25
CA ASP A 173 27.34 -12.94 -17.54
C ASP A 173 26.73 -12.54 -16.16
N TRP A 174 27.49 -11.76 -15.38
CA TRP A 174 27.04 -11.28 -14.07
C TRP A 174 25.93 -10.20 -14.12
N TYR A 175 25.53 -9.76 -15.32
CA TYR A 175 24.58 -8.67 -15.48
C TYR A 175 23.17 -8.98 -14.92
N PRO A 176 22.57 -10.17 -15.16
CA PRO A 176 21.27 -10.51 -14.58
C PRO A 176 21.29 -10.54 -13.04
N LEU A 177 22.32 -11.14 -12.45
CA LEU A 177 22.50 -11.19 -11.00
C LEU A 177 22.64 -9.80 -10.42
N ARG A 178 23.53 -8.98 -10.97
CA ARG A 178 23.73 -7.60 -10.53
C ARG A 178 22.44 -6.79 -10.59
N ARG A 179 21.71 -6.90 -11.68
CA ARG A 179 20.44 -6.18 -11.86
C ARG A 179 19.40 -6.57 -10.81
N ARG A 180 19.26 -7.87 -10.51
CA ARG A 180 18.34 -8.37 -9.49
C ARG A 180 18.77 -7.95 -8.08
N TYR A 181 20.06 -8.06 -7.79
CA TYR A 181 20.62 -7.56 -6.52
C TYR A 181 20.29 -6.09 -6.29
N LEU A 182 20.51 -5.23 -7.27
CA LEU A 182 20.19 -3.81 -7.16
C LEU A 182 18.67 -3.58 -6.94
N SER A 183 17.81 -4.40 -7.55
CA SER A 183 16.37 -4.34 -7.32
C SER A 183 16.01 -4.70 -5.87
N VAL A 184 16.64 -5.72 -5.31
CA VAL A 184 16.47 -6.11 -3.88
C VAL A 184 16.94 -5.00 -2.96
N MET A 185 18.10 -4.41 -3.25
CA MET A 185 18.64 -3.30 -2.44
C MET A 185 17.76 -2.06 -2.50
N ASN A 186 17.22 -1.71 -3.67
CA ASN A 186 16.28 -0.61 -3.79
C ASN A 186 15.01 -0.86 -2.95
N GLN A 187 14.46 -2.08 -3.00
CA GLN A 187 13.28 -2.42 -2.20
C GLN A 187 13.59 -2.44 -0.70
N TYR A 188 14.78 -2.87 -0.31
CA TYR A 188 15.25 -2.79 1.07
C TYR A 188 15.22 -1.35 1.61
N TRP A 189 15.75 -0.41 0.84
CA TRP A 189 15.73 1.00 1.23
C TRP A 189 14.33 1.62 1.19
N ASN A 190 13.45 1.16 0.30
CA ASN A 190 12.04 1.58 0.31
C ASN A 190 11.35 1.17 1.62
N TYR A 191 11.52 -0.08 2.07
CA TYR A 191 10.94 -0.54 3.33
C TYR A 191 11.47 0.22 4.55
N ILE A 192 12.75 0.57 4.55
CA ILE A 192 13.32 1.44 5.58
C ILE A 192 12.70 2.84 5.50
N GLY A 193 12.56 3.38 4.29
CA GLY A 193 11.93 4.68 4.02
C GLY A 193 10.50 4.77 4.55
N HIS A 194 9.71 3.71 4.41
CA HIS A 194 8.36 3.64 4.96
C HIS A 194 8.37 3.74 6.48
N VAL A 195 9.22 2.98 7.15
CA VAL A 195 9.23 2.90 8.61
C VAL A 195 9.86 4.14 9.26
N ILE A 196 10.87 4.75 8.63
CA ILE A 196 11.53 5.94 9.21
C ILE A 196 10.57 7.13 9.38
N ARG A 197 9.52 7.22 8.55
CA ARG A 197 8.51 8.27 8.63
C ARG A 197 7.68 8.22 9.91
N TYR A 198 7.65 7.09 10.60
CA TYR A 198 6.98 6.97 11.90
C TYR A 198 7.75 7.67 13.03
N VAL A 199 9.08 7.88 12.89
CA VAL A 199 9.88 8.57 13.89
C VAL A 199 9.63 10.08 13.80
N ALA A 200 9.08 10.65 14.87
CA ALA A 200 8.59 12.04 14.91
C ALA A 200 7.55 12.37 13.83
N GLY A 201 6.87 11.36 13.30
CA GLY A 201 5.85 11.52 12.27
C GLY A 201 4.57 12.16 12.81
N VAL A 202 3.81 12.77 11.91
CA VAL A 202 2.50 13.38 12.19
C VAL A 202 1.49 12.80 11.22
N MET A 203 0.38 12.32 11.74
CA MET A 203 -0.78 11.89 10.96
C MET A 203 -1.70 13.08 10.73
N ASP A 204 -2.12 13.29 9.48
CA ASP A 204 -2.98 14.40 9.07
C ASP A 204 -4.35 13.87 8.64
N ASP A 205 -5.31 13.88 9.55
CA ASP A 205 -6.69 13.48 9.25
C ASP A 205 -7.50 14.72 8.82
N LYS A 206 -7.81 14.80 7.53
CA LYS A 206 -8.73 15.82 7.00
C LYS A 206 -10.14 15.53 7.53
N CYS A 207 -10.73 16.48 8.21
CA CYS A 207 -12.09 16.42 8.73
C CYS A 207 -12.92 17.63 8.27
N ASP A 208 -14.23 17.44 8.15
CA ASP A 208 -15.18 18.50 7.86
C ASP A 208 -15.60 19.23 9.17
N ASP A 209 -16.14 20.45 9.03
CA ASP A 209 -16.73 21.20 10.15
C ASP A 209 -17.78 20.36 10.88
N GLY A 210 -17.57 20.15 12.17
CA GLY A 210 -18.44 19.34 13.03
C GLY A 210 -17.94 17.93 13.34
N GLU A 211 -16.87 17.46 12.69
CA GLU A 211 -16.15 16.28 13.13
C GLU A 211 -15.19 16.69 14.27
N HIS A 212 -15.35 16.10 15.46
CA HIS A 212 -14.46 16.35 16.63
C HIS A 212 -13.15 15.57 16.52
N LEU A 213 -12.45 15.68 15.40
CA LEU A 213 -11.18 15.01 15.16
C LEU A 213 -10.03 16.02 15.22
N TYR A 214 -8.91 15.61 15.79
CA TYR A 214 -7.67 16.37 15.67
C TYR A 214 -7.15 16.24 14.25
N VAL A 215 -6.95 17.35 13.56
CA VAL A 215 -6.43 17.38 12.20
C VAL A 215 -5.01 16.80 12.14
N ASN A 216 -4.18 17.17 13.12
CA ASN A 216 -2.79 16.71 13.20
C ASN A 216 -2.58 15.95 14.50
N GLN A 217 -2.17 14.69 14.40
CA GLN A 217 -1.86 13.84 15.53
C GLN A 217 -0.44 13.32 15.43
N PRO A 218 0.41 13.48 16.46
CA PRO A 218 1.72 12.84 16.44
C PRO A 218 1.57 11.32 16.44
N VAL A 219 2.45 10.64 15.75
CA VAL A 219 2.55 9.17 15.83
C VAL A 219 2.75 8.76 17.28
N SER A 220 2.05 7.70 17.70
CA SER A 220 2.11 7.22 19.08
C SER A 220 3.55 6.89 19.50
N LEU A 221 3.90 7.16 20.75
CA LEU A 221 5.23 6.78 21.29
C LEU A 221 5.50 5.27 21.16
N LYS A 222 4.46 4.46 21.20
CA LYS A 222 4.56 3.01 20.98
C LYS A 222 5.05 2.72 19.56
N ASP A 223 4.45 3.33 18.56
CA ASP A 223 4.79 3.08 17.16
C ASP A 223 6.12 3.72 16.79
N GLN A 224 6.46 4.89 17.35
CA GLN A 224 7.79 5.47 17.20
C GLN A 224 8.87 4.55 17.77
N ARG A 225 8.66 3.91 18.93
CA ARG A 225 9.60 2.91 19.49
C ARG A 225 9.73 1.70 18.58
N ARG A 226 8.62 1.15 18.09
CA ARG A 226 8.63 0.03 17.13
C ARG A 226 9.42 0.39 15.87
N ALA A 227 9.26 1.61 15.37
CA ALA A 227 10.02 2.10 14.22
C ALA A 227 11.51 2.18 14.52
N LEU A 228 11.90 2.68 15.69
CA LEU A 228 13.30 2.71 16.12
C LEU A 228 13.89 1.30 16.30
N ASP A 229 13.12 0.36 16.83
CA ASP A 229 13.53 -1.04 16.95
C ASP A 229 13.78 -1.67 15.58
N PHE A 230 12.90 -1.41 14.61
CA PHE A 230 13.06 -1.84 13.22
C PHE A 230 14.33 -1.22 12.59
N ILE A 231 14.54 0.09 12.75
CA ILE A 231 15.73 0.78 12.23
C ILE A 231 16.99 0.21 12.84
N ASN A 232 17.00 -0.02 14.16
CA ASN A 232 18.15 -0.65 14.85
C ASN A 232 18.42 -2.06 14.31
N GLU A 233 17.38 -2.84 14.08
CA GLU A 233 17.50 -4.21 13.56
C GLU A 233 18.08 -4.24 12.13
N TYR A 234 17.58 -3.38 11.24
CA TYR A 234 17.90 -3.46 9.81
C TYR A 234 18.97 -2.48 9.33
N ILE A 235 19.29 -1.42 10.06
CA ILE A 235 20.34 -0.47 9.68
C ILE A 235 21.57 -0.60 10.58
N CYS A 236 21.38 -0.65 11.90
CA CYS A 236 22.49 -0.61 12.83
C CYS A 236 23.19 -1.97 12.99
N GLN A 237 22.51 -3.06 12.69
CA GLN A 237 23.09 -4.41 12.67
C GLN A 237 23.57 -4.76 11.27
N LEU A 238 24.79 -4.38 10.92
CA LEU A 238 25.38 -4.55 9.58
C LEU A 238 25.30 -5.99 9.03
N GLU A 239 25.26 -6.99 9.90
CA GLU A 239 25.13 -8.41 9.55
C GLU A 239 23.78 -8.74 8.85
N ARG A 240 22.77 -7.89 9.01
CA ARG A 240 21.44 -8.08 8.45
C ARG A 240 21.21 -7.37 7.12
N ILE A 241 22.15 -6.54 6.70
CA ILE A 241 22.08 -5.94 5.37
C ILE A 241 22.23 -7.04 4.33
N PRO A 242 21.30 -7.14 3.35
CA PRO A 242 21.39 -8.16 2.31
C PRO A 242 22.72 -8.03 1.56
N CYS A 243 23.53 -9.08 1.57
CA CYS A 243 24.76 -9.16 0.79
C CYS A 243 24.84 -10.50 0.08
N LEU A 244 25.41 -10.51 -1.12
CA LEU A 244 25.83 -11.75 -1.80
C LEU A 244 26.98 -12.36 -1.03
N ARG A 245 26.89 -13.64 -0.73
CA ARG A 245 27.95 -14.41 -0.06
C ARG A 245 28.85 -15.07 -1.08
#